data_97c2a2a5e4c264b1ac45d268013a910e
#
_entry.id   97c2a2a5e4c264b1ac45d268013a910e
#
_cell.length_a   1.000
_cell.length_b   1.000
_cell.length_c   1.000
_cell.angle_alpha   90.00
_cell.angle_beta   90.00
_cell.angle_gamma   90.00
#
_symmetry.space_group_name_H-M   'P 1'
#
loop_
_entity.id
_entity.type
_entity.pdbx_description
1 polymer ?
#
loop_
_entity_poly.entity_id
_entity_poly.type
_entity_poly.pdbx_seq_one_letter_code
_entity_poly.pdbx_strand_id
1 'polypeptide(L)'
;MDMINYFQQMFDLASEGELQGIWFWASCYMLVVCLYSAYFQIQTRYWASTVGQIHSLGLKKFGISNDLTEQQYRGRALYSYVVNGKNYEGTRISPWVFVTNYNAKGLLLKQQSGINMPTEDTVTIYYNPKKPQKSFLIKANKFGIFVTLIVAVAPFLTYVSRFHF
;
A
#
# COMPACT_ATOMS: atom_id res chain seq x y z
N MET A 1 -18.14 4.69 -32.51
CA MET A 1 -17.74 3.36 -32.04
C MET A 1 -18.27 3.24 -30.64
N ASP A 2 -19.18 2.28 -30.38
CA ASP A 2 -19.78 2.14 -29.07
C ASP A 2 -18.75 1.59 -28.09
N MET A 3 -18.81 2.08 -26.86
CA MET A 3 -17.85 1.70 -25.80
C MET A 3 -17.76 0.18 -25.64
N ILE A 4 -18.87 -0.52 -25.73
CA ILE A 4 -18.94 -1.99 -25.62
C ILE A 4 -18.14 -2.66 -26.73
N ASN A 5 -18.29 -2.20 -27.98
CA ASN A 5 -17.58 -2.76 -29.13
C ASN A 5 -16.05 -2.54 -29.00
N TYR A 6 -15.63 -1.39 -28.43
CA TYR A 6 -14.23 -1.13 -28.17
C TYR A 6 -13.64 -2.08 -27.12
N PHE A 7 -14.35 -2.32 -26.01
CA PHE A 7 -13.90 -3.27 -24.99
C PHE A 7 -13.79 -4.69 -25.57
N GLN A 8 -14.74 -5.09 -26.41
CA GLN A 8 -14.73 -6.41 -27.05
C GLN A 8 -13.54 -6.56 -28.00
N GLN A 9 -13.30 -5.54 -28.84
CA GLN A 9 -12.11 -5.51 -29.70
C GLN A 9 -10.79 -5.61 -28.91
N MET A 10 -10.67 -4.89 -27.77
CA MET A 10 -9.48 -4.96 -26.93
C MET A 10 -9.32 -6.33 -26.26
N PHE A 11 -10.42 -7.01 -25.98
CA PHE A 11 -10.38 -8.38 -25.45
C PHE A 11 -9.90 -9.36 -26.53
N ASP A 12 -10.42 -9.26 -27.74
CA ASP A 12 -10.03 -10.11 -28.87
C ASP A 12 -8.53 -9.94 -29.17
N LEU A 13 -8.04 -8.69 -29.27
CA LEU A 13 -6.63 -8.39 -29.46
C LEU A 13 -5.75 -8.95 -28.32
N ALA A 14 -6.21 -8.89 -27.07
CA ALA A 14 -5.48 -9.46 -25.96
C ALA A 14 -5.43 -11.01 -26.02
N SER A 15 -6.50 -11.65 -26.47
CA SER A 15 -6.57 -13.11 -26.64
C SER A 15 -5.67 -13.62 -27.76
N GLU A 16 -5.45 -12.81 -28.79
CA GLU A 16 -4.50 -13.05 -29.89
C GLU A 16 -3.03 -12.76 -29.53
N GLY A 17 -2.80 -12.22 -28.30
CA GLY A 17 -1.45 -11.86 -27.84
C GLY A 17 -0.96 -10.50 -28.34
N GLU A 18 -1.84 -9.70 -28.92
CA GLU A 18 -1.49 -8.37 -29.42
C GLU A 18 -1.22 -7.38 -28.27
N LEU A 19 -0.11 -6.67 -28.39
CA LEU A 19 0.37 -5.74 -27.35
C LEU A 19 -0.65 -4.67 -27.02
N GLN A 20 -1.43 -4.19 -27.97
CA GLN A 20 -2.45 -3.17 -27.75
C GLN A 20 -3.52 -3.63 -26.75
N GLY A 21 -4.07 -4.83 -26.97
CA GLY A 21 -5.07 -5.41 -26.07
C GLY A 21 -4.51 -5.69 -24.68
N ILE A 22 -3.30 -6.26 -24.60
CA ILE A 22 -2.62 -6.56 -23.33
C ILE A 22 -2.36 -5.26 -22.53
N TRP A 23 -1.83 -4.22 -23.17
CA TRP A 23 -1.57 -2.93 -22.52
C TRP A 23 -2.84 -2.23 -22.05
N PHE A 24 -3.90 -2.32 -22.84
CA PHE A 24 -5.20 -1.78 -22.45
C PHE A 24 -5.69 -2.39 -21.13
N TRP A 25 -5.74 -3.73 -21.07
CA TRP A 25 -6.23 -4.43 -19.88
C TRP A 25 -5.31 -4.27 -18.67
N ALA A 26 -3.99 -4.30 -18.88
CA ALA A 26 -3.02 -4.01 -17.83
C ALA A 26 -3.20 -2.60 -17.26
N SER A 27 -3.43 -1.60 -18.12
CA SER A 27 -3.66 -0.21 -17.71
C SER A 27 -4.97 -0.06 -16.94
N CYS A 28 -6.04 -0.70 -17.39
CA CYS A 28 -7.32 -0.72 -16.69
C CYS A 28 -7.21 -1.39 -15.31
N TYR A 29 -6.52 -2.52 -15.22
CA TYR A 29 -6.27 -3.21 -13.96
C TYR A 29 -5.49 -2.31 -12.98
N MET A 30 -4.38 -1.73 -13.44
CA MET A 30 -3.57 -0.81 -12.62
C MET A 30 -4.38 0.40 -12.15
N LEU A 31 -5.20 0.98 -13.02
CA LEU A 31 -6.07 2.09 -12.66
C LEU A 31 -7.00 1.72 -11.50
N VAL A 32 -7.73 0.61 -11.62
CA VAL A 32 -8.68 0.15 -10.60
C VAL A 32 -7.98 -0.14 -9.27
N VAL A 33 -6.89 -0.89 -9.31
CA VAL A 33 -6.13 -1.27 -8.10
C VAL A 33 -5.54 -0.04 -7.40
N CYS A 34 -4.94 0.88 -8.16
CA CYS A 34 -4.33 2.07 -7.59
C CYS A 34 -5.38 3.07 -7.07
N LEU A 35 -6.51 3.24 -7.76
CA LEU A 35 -7.61 4.07 -7.25
C LEU A 35 -8.21 3.51 -5.96
N TYR A 36 -8.41 2.19 -5.89
CA TYR A 36 -8.85 1.54 -4.65
C TYR A 36 -7.82 1.74 -3.52
N SER A 37 -6.52 1.58 -3.83
CA SER A 37 -5.43 1.82 -2.88
C SER A 37 -5.40 3.27 -2.39
N ALA A 38 -5.53 4.25 -3.28
CA ALA A 38 -5.59 5.68 -2.95
C ALA A 38 -6.81 5.99 -2.08
N TYR A 39 -7.98 5.47 -2.43
CA TYR A 39 -9.19 5.60 -1.62
C TYR A 39 -8.99 5.06 -0.20
N PHE A 40 -8.43 3.85 -0.07
CA PHE A 40 -8.14 3.25 1.23
C PHE A 40 -7.15 4.10 2.04
N GLN A 41 -6.10 4.60 1.42
CA GLN A 41 -5.12 5.49 2.07
C GLN A 41 -5.77 6.78 2.57
N ILE A 42 -6.61 7.42 1.74
CA ILE A 42 -7.38 8.61 2.13
C ILE A 42 -8.26 8.29 3.34
N GLN A 43 -8.98 7.18 3.30
CA GLN A 43 -9.85 6.76 4.38
C GLN A 43 -9.09 6.57 5.71
N THR A 44 -7.88 5.99 5.67
CA THR A 44 -7.06 5.79 6.88
C THR A 44 -6.62 7.09 7.55
N ARG A 45 -6.61 8.21 6.85
CA ARG A 45 -6.28 9.52 7.44
C ARG A 45 -7.34 10.03 8.41
N TYR A 46 -8.58 9.59 8.24
CA TYR A 46 -9.71 9.96 9.10
C TYR A 46 -9.98 8.95 10.22
N TRP A 47 -9.11 7.95 10.38
CA TRP A 47 -9.24 6.98 11.44
C TRP A 47 -9.02 7.62 12.81
N ALA A 48 -9.77 7.14 13.81
CA ALA A 48 -9.62 7.55 15.20
C ALA A 48 -8.24 7.15 15.74
N SER A 49 -7.76 7.85 16.74
CA SER A 49 -6.49 7.55 17.40
C SER A 49 -6.71 7.17 18.87
N THR A 50 -5.87 6.30 19.36
CA THR A 50 -5.74 5.93 20.77
C THR A 50 -4.26 5.77 21.11
N VAL A 51 -3.94 5.79 22.40
CA VAL A 51 -2.60 5.46 22.89
C VAL A 51 -2.59 3.99 23.30
N GLY A 52 -1.55 3.27 22.94
CA GLY A 52 -1.32 1.89 23.30
C GLY A 52 0.13 1.62 23.63
N GLN A 53 0.44 0.39 24.00
CA GLN A 53 1.78 -0.06 24.35
C GLN A 53 2.47 -0.70 23.15
N ILE A 54 3.76 -0.39 22.96
CA ILE A 54 4.59 -1.02 21.96
C ILE A 54 5.40 -2.15 22.62
N HIS A 55 5.34 -3.35 22.06
CA HIS A 55 6.04 -4.52 22.56
C HIS A 55 7.31 -4.82 21.76
N SER A 56 7.27 -4.57 20.45
CA SER A 56 8.45 -4.70 19.60
C SER A 56 8.33 -3.83 18.35
N LEU A 57 9.46 -3.28 17.94
CA LEU A 57 9.62 -2.55 16.70
C LEU A 57 10.90 -3.00 16.02
N GLY A 58 10.84 -3.43 14.77
CA GLY A 58 12.02 -3.92 14.09
C GLY A 58 11.81 -4.20 12.61
N LEU A 59 12.83 -4.79 12.01
CA LEU A 59 12.82 -5.25 10.62
C LEU A 59 12.77 -6.77 10.60
N LYS A 60 11.81 -7.34 9.89
CA LYS A 60 11.72 -8.79 9.67
C LYS A 60 12.16 -9.11 8.25
N LYS A 61 12.94 -10.20 8.10
CA LYS A 61 13.22 -10.81 6.80
C LYS A 61 11.91 -11.25 6.15
N PHE A 62 11.74 -10.94 4.87
CA PHE A 62 10.53 -11.25 4.10
C PHE A 62 10.89 -12.16 2.93
N GLY A 63 10.08 -13.20 2.70
CA GLY A 63 10.30 -14.17 1.64
C GLY A 63 11.33 -15.25 1.97
N ILE A 64 11.54 -16.15 1.01
CA ILE A 64 12.54 -17.21 1.04
C ILE A 64 13.78 -16.66 0.34
N SER A 65 14.91 -16.58 1.02
CA SER A 65 16.18 -16.26 0.38
C SER A 65 16.77 -17.55 -0.18
N ASN A 66 16.86 -17.65 -1.50
CA ASN A 66 17.74 -18.59 -2.15
C ASN A 66 19.06 -17.86 -2.48
N ASP A 67 20.16 -18.59 -2.70
CA ASP A 67 21.50 -18.02 -2.97
C ASP A 67 21.54 -17.02 -4.13
N LEU A 68 20.49 -16.99 -4.95
CA LEU A 68 20.35 -16.12 -6.14
C LEU A 68 19.45 -14.89 -5.90
N THR A 69 18.78 -14.77 -4.76
CA THR A 69 17.86 -13.66 -4.47
C THR A 69 18.31 -12.86 -3.26
N GLU A 70 18.43 -11.54 -3.43
CA GLU A 70 18.71 -10.63 -2.32
C GLU A 70 17.66 -10.75 -1.21
N GLN A 71 18.11 -10.83 0.05
CA GLN A 71 17.24 -10.87 1.20
C GLN A 71 16.37 -9.62 1.29
N GLN A 72 15.09 -9.80 1.24
CA GLN A 72 14.13 -8.71 1.41
C GLN A 72 13.82 -8.44 2.88
N TYR A 73 13.50 -7.20 3.20
CA TYR A 73 13.17 -6.73 4.55
C TYR A 73 11.84 -6.00 4.57
N ARG A 74 11.10 -6.18 5.65
CA ARG A 74 9.83 -5.49 5.91
C ARG A 74 9.82 -4.98 7.34
N GLY A 75 9.34 -3.76 7.54
CA GLY A 75 9.07 -3.21 8.86
C GLY A 75 7.95 -4.01 9.55
N ARG A 76 8.18 -4.39 10.81
CA ARG A 76 7.20 -5.05 11.68
C ARG A 76 7.17 -4.37 13.04
N ALA A 77 5.97 -4.21 13.57
CA ALA A 77 5.74 -3.79 14.95
C ALA A 77 4.85 -4.84 15.63
N LEU A 78 4.89 -4.88 16.96
CA LEU A 78 3.88 -5.54 17.78
C LEU A 78 3.44 -4.52 18.83
N TYR A 79 2.17 -4.22 18.88
CA TYR A 79 1.60 -3.26 19.82
C TYR A 79 0.19 -3.66 20.24
N SER A 80 -0.19 -3.27 21.45
CA SER A 80 -1.53 -3.50 21.99
C SER A 80 -2.21 -2.19 22.36
N TYR A 81 -3.52 -2.16 22.30
CA TYR A 81 -4.35 -0.99 22.60
C TYR A 81 -5.75 -1.38 23.01
N VAL A 82 -6.42 -0.47 23.70
CA VAL A 82 -7.79 -0.67 24.19
C VAL A 82 -8.74 0.25 23.43
N VAL A 83 -9.84 -0.32 22.94
CA VAL A 83 -10.95 0.44 22.34
C VAL A 83 -12.27 -0.08 22.94
N ASN A 84 -13.06 0.81 23.52
CA ASN A 84 -14.34 0.47 24.17
C ASN A 84 -14.22 -0.69 25.19
N GLY A 85 -13.15 -0.68 25.99
CA GLY A 85 -12.91 -1.71 27.02
C GLY A 85 -12.42 -3.07 26.49
N LYS A 86 -12.20 -3.22 25.17
CA LYS A 86 -11.64 -4.45 24.56
C LYS A 86 -10.20 -4.25 24.15
N ASN A 87 -9.36 -5.25 24.43
CA ASN A 87 -7.97 -5.28 24.01
C ASN A 87 -7.83 -5.75 22.55
N TYR A 88 -6.98 -5.08 21.82
CA TYR A 88 -6.62 -5.40 20.43
C TYR A 88 -5.10 -5.40 20.28
N GLU A 89 -4.61 -6.20 19.34
CA GLU A 89 -3.20 -6.22 18.93
C GLU A 89 -3.05 -5.82 17.48
N GLY A 90 -1.97 -5.13 17.17
CA GLY A 90 -1.63 -4.73 15.82
C GLY A 90 -0.19 -5.02 15.45
N THR A 91 0.04 -5.25 14.16
CA THR A 91 1.39 -5.56 13.65
C THR A 91 1.80 -4.70 12.46
N ARG A 92 0.92 -3.82 11.99
CA ARG A 92 1.14 -2.99 10.81
C ARG A 92 1.62 -1.61 11.19
N ILE A 93 2.71 -1.16 10.57
CA ILE A 93 3.25 0.18 10.80
C ILE A 93 2.46 1.22 10.00
N SER A 94 2.18 0.94 8.74
CA SER A 94 1.58 1.89 7.78
C SER A 94 0.57 1.19 6.88
N PRO A 95 -0.39 1.91 6.30
CA PRO A 95 -1.24 1.41 5.21
C PRO A 95 -0.44 0.96 4.00
N TRP A 96 0.73 1.56 3.79
CA TRP A 96 1.68 1.16 2.77
C TRP A 96 2.65 0.11 3.31
N VAL A 97 2.77 -1.01 2.60
CA VAL A 97 3.77 -2.03 2.89
C VAL A 97 4.97 -1.79 1.99
N PHE A 98 6.07 -1.33 2.58
CA PHE A 98 7.35 -1.27 1.90
C PHE A 98 8.10 -2.59 2.15
N VAL A 99 8.47 -3.24 1.05
CA VAL A 99 9.41 -4.35 1.05
C VAL A 99 10.65 -3.86 0.31
N THR A 100 11.81 -3.96 0.94
CA THR A 100 13.06 -3.46 0.36
C THR A 100 14.16 -4.51 0.49
N ASN A 101 15.15 -4.41 -0.38
CA ASN A 101 16.42 -5.14 -0.23
C ASN A 101 17.30 -4.50 0.85
N TYR A 102 18.46 -5.10 1.10
CA TYR A 102 19.40 -4.63 2.12
C TYR A 102 19.82 -3.15 1.93
N ASN A 103 20.05 -2.74 0.69
CA ASN A 103 20.56 -1.41 0.35
C ASN A 103 19.53 -0.28 0.63
N ALA A 104 18.23 -0.60 0.62
CA ALA A 104 17.16 0.36 0.85
C ALA A 104 16.55 0.29 2.27
N LYS A 105 17.19 -0.39 3.23
CA LYS A 105 16.77 -0.44 4.65
C LYS A 105 16.54 0.96 5.27
N GLY A 106 17.29 1.97 4.82
CA GLY A 106 17.12 3.34 5.26
C GLY A 106 15.70 3.89 5.07
N LEU A 107 14.98 3.44 4.03
CA LEU A 107 13.58 3.83 3.82
C LEU A 107 12.66 3.26 4.91
N LEU A 108 12.91 2.03 5.36
CA LEU A 108 12.13 1.41 6.44
C LEU A 108 12.43 2.10 7.78
N LEU A 109 13.67 2.46 8.05
CA LEU A 109 14.04 3.22 9.24
C LEU A 109 13.42 4.61 9.23
N LYS A 110 13.42 5.30 8.08
CA LYS A 110 12.72 6.58 7.90
C LYS A 110 11.21 6.43 8.10
N GLN A 111 10.61 5.33 7.68
CA GLN A 111 9.21 5.05 7.96
C GLN A 111 8.98 4.89 9.47
N GLN A 112 9.86 4.17 10.16
CA GLN A 112 9.75 3.97 11.61
C GLN A 112 9.93 5.28 12.38
N SER A 113 10.80 6.20 11.96
CA SER A 113 10.96 7.51 12.59
C SER A 113 9.72 8.40 12.51
N GLY A 114 8.77 8.08 11.65
CA GLY A 114 7.46 8.76 11.58
C GLY A 114 6.43 8.26 12.60
N ILE A 115 6.78 7.29 13.44
CA ILE A 115 5.90 6.76 14.50
C ILE A 115 5.87 7.80 15.64
N ASN A 116 4.68 8.22 16.04
CA ASN A 116 4.52 9.11 17.18
C ASN A 116 4.52 8.32 18.49
N MET A 117 5.61 8.43 19.24
CA MET A 117 5.81 7.78 20.54
C MET A 117 5.78 8.86 21.63
N PRO A 118 4.67 9.01 22.38
CA PRO A 118 4.57 9.96 23.49
C PRO A 118 5.56 9.67 24.62
N THR A 119 5.86 8.38 24.87
CA THR A 119 6.89 7.87 25.80
C THR A 119 7.59 6.66 25.18
N GLU A 120 8.65 6.17 25.80
CA GLU A 120 9.46 5.06 25.29
C GLU A 120 8.62 3.78 25.08
N ASP A 121 7.61 3.54 25.93
CA ASP A 121 6.78 2.33 25.90
C ASP A 121 5.40 2.55 25.26
N THR A 122 5.03 3.79 24.95
CA THR A 122 3.71 4.11 24.41
C THR A 122 3.77 4.64 22.99
N VAL A 123 2.73 4.33 22.22
CA VAL A 123 2.65 4.71 20.80
C VAL A 123 1.24 5.17 20.46
N THR A 124 1.15 6.18 19.59
CA THR A 124 -0.13 6.59 19.01
C THR A 124 -0.54 5.62 17.92
N ILE A 125 -1.74 5.05 18.06
CA ILE A 125 -2.29 4.04 17.16
C ILE A 125 -3.53 4.62 16.47
N TYR A 126 -3.59 4.46 15.15
CA TYR A 126 -4.75 4.84 14.34
C TYR A 126 -5.53 3.60 13.98
N TYR A 127 -6.80 3.52 14.39
CA TYR A 127 -7.63 2.34 14.19
C TYR A 127 -8.92 2.67 13.43
N ASN A 128 -9.44 1.67 12.73
CA ASN A 128 -10.71 1.81 12.03
C ASN A 128 -11.87 1.73 13.04
N PRO A 129 -12.71 2.77 13.21
CA PRO A 129 -13.82 2.77 14.18
C PRO A 129 -14.82 1.64 13.95
N LYS A 130 -15.03 1.21 12.70
CA LYS A 130 -15.96 0.11 12.35
C LYS A 130 -15.35 -1.28 12.53
N LYS A 131 -14.01 -1.38 12.47
CA LYS A 131 -13.25 -2.64 12.59
C LYS A 131 -11.98 -2.38 13.40
N PRO A 132 -12.07 -2.27 14.76
CA PRO A 132 -10.94 -1.86 15.60
C PRO A 132 -9.68 -2.71 15.46
N GLN A 133 -9.79 -3.98 15.08
CA GLN A 133 -8.64 -4.86 14.80
C GLN A 133 -7.79 -4.42 13.59
N LYS A 134 -8.28 -3.48 12.78
CA LYS A 134 -7.48 -2.87 11.71
C LYS A 134 -6.87 -1.57 12.20
N SER A 135 -5.56 -1.56 12.39
CA SER A 135 -4.82 -0.41 12.93
C SER A 135 -3.47 -0.23 12.28
N PHE A 136 -2.94 0.99 12.41
CA PHE A 136 -1.62 1.39 11.93
C PHE A 136 -0.98 2.35 12.94
N LEU A 137 0.35 2.40 12.94
CA LEU A 137 1.13 3.35 13.75
C LEU A 137 1.33 4.70 13.04
N ILE A 138 1.21 4.73 11.72
CA ILE A 138 1.43 5.93 10.90
C ILE A 138 0.23 6.10 9.95
N LYS A 139 -0.26 7.33 9.82
CA LYS A 139 -1.27 7.69 8.80
C LYS A 139 -0.65 7.68 7.41
N ALA A 140 -1.48 7.45 6.39
CA ALA A 140 -1.05 7.60 5.01
C ALA A 140 -0.51 9.02 4.75
N ASN A 141 0.67 9.11 4.14
CA ASN A 141 1.27 10.38 3.75
C ASN A 141 0.58 10.93 2.49
N LYS A 142 0.40 12.25 2.41
CA LYS A 142 -0.14 12.94 1.22
C LYS A 142 0.72 12.65 -0.02
N PHE A 143 2.04 12.64 0.12
CA PHE A 143 2.97 12.32 -0.95
C PHE A 143 2.76 10.90 -1.48
N GLY A 144 2.58 9.91 -0.60
CA GLY A 144 2.29 8.53 -1.00
C GLY A 144 0.98 8.41 -1.79
N ILE A 145 -0.08 9.11 -1.37
CA ILE A 145 -1.35 9.15 -2.11
C ILE A 145 -1.14 9.74 -3.51
N PHE A 146 -0.40 10.85 -3.60
CA PHE A 146 -0.09 11.50 -4.88
C PHE A 146 0.69 10.57 -5.82
N VAL A 147 1.72 9.90 -5.32
CA VAL A 147 2.49 8.90 -6.09
C VAL A 147 1.57 7.76 -6.57
N THR A 148 0.67 7.26 -5.73
CA THR A 148 -0.29 6.21 -6.14
C THR A 148 -1.19 6.68 -7.28
N LEU A 149 -1.64 7.93 -7.25
CA LEU A 149 -2.47 8.49 -8.31
C LEU A 149 -1.68 8.66 -9.62
N ILE A 150 -0.41 9.08 -9.56
CA ILE A 150 0.46 9.13 -10.75
C ILE A 150 0.61 7.72 -11.34
N VAL A 151 0.93 6.72 -10.51
CA VAL A 151 1.07 5.32 -10.94
C VAL A 151 -0.24 4.76 -11.51
N ALA A 152 -1.38 5.23 -11.03
CA ALA A 152 -2.69 4.85 -11.58
C ALA A 152 -2.89 5.33 -13.01
N VAL A 153 -2.48 6.56 -13.32
CA VAL A 153 -2.80 7.25 -14.58
C VAL A 153 -1.71 7.05 -15.63
N ALA A 154 -0.44 6.96 -15.23
CA ALA A 154 0.70 6.88 -16.15
C ALA A 154 0.61 5.75 -17.19
N PRO A 155 0.26 4.47 -16.84
CA PRO A 155 0.14 3.39 -17.82
C PRO A 155 -0.97 3.67 -18.85
N PHE A 156 -2.06 4.29 -18.42
CA PHE A 156 -3.15 4.65 -19.32
C PHE A 156 -2.76 5.76 -20.29
N LEU A 157 -2.05 6.78 -19.82
CA LEU A 157 -1.52 7.83 -20.69
C LEU A 157 -0.50 7.28 -21.70
N THR A 158 0.37 6.37 -21.28
CA THR A 158 1.32 5.71 -22.20
C THR A 158 0.60 4.85 -23.22
N TYR A 159 -0.47 4.14 -22.82
CA TYR A 159 -1.33 3.41 -23.73
C TYR A 159 -1.93 4.33 -24.83
N VAL A 160 -2.59 5.42 -24.40
CA VAL A 160 -3.21 6.38 -25.32
C VAL A 160 -2.17 7.00 -26.25
N SER A 161 -1.03 7.42 -25.71
CA SER A 161 0.04 8.02 -26.51
C SER A 161 0.63 7.06 -27.56
N ARG A 162 0.68 5.76 -27.27
CA ARG A 162 1.30 4.77 -28.17
C ARG A 162 0.37 4.25 -29.25
N PHE A 163 -0.93 4.14 -28.95
CA PHE A 163 -1.89 3.46 -29.84
C PHE A 163 -2.95 4.40 -30.45
N HIS A 164 -3.01 5.65 -30.02
CA HIS A 164 -3.99 6.63 -30.50
C HIS A 164 -3.37 7.94 -31.03
N PHE A 165 -2.07 8.15 -30.81
CA PHE A 165 -1.27 9.24 -31.36
C PHE A 165 0.03 8.70 -31.96
#